data_126c9674ad023341edf484a9d4c55f69
#
_entry.id   126c9674ad023341edf484a9d4c55f69
#
_cell.length_a   1.000
_cell.length_b   1.000
_cell.length_c   1.000
_cell.angle_alpha   90.00
_cell.angle_beta   90.00
_cell.angle_gamma   90.00
#
_symmetry.space_group_name_H-M   'P 1'
#
loop_
_entity.id
_entity.type
_entity.pdbx_description
1 polymer ?
#
loop_
_entity_poly.entity_id
_entity_poly.type
_entity_poly.pdbx_seq_one_letter_code
_entity_poly.pdbx_strand_id
1 'polypeptide(L)' 'GGETCTFEKLLLEKEERLVYSCVDLRPKSMEELLEETDLSVPELAQILGILLKKGFVTEAFKNCYIRRI' A
#
# COMPACT_ATOMS: atom_id res chain seq x y z
N GLY A 1 2.82 22.38 15.02
CA GLY A 1 1.83 21.89 14.57
C GLY A 1 1.69 21.26 13.23
N GLY A 2 1.23 22.05 12.25
CA GLY A 2 0.94 21.50 10.94
C GLY A 2 2.14 20.91 10.21
N GLU A 3 3.30 21.43 10.51
CA GLU A 3 4.50 20.95 9.85
C GLU A 3 4.84 19.52 10.19
N THR A 4 4.66 19.15 11.45
CA THR A 4 4.93 17.78 11.88
C THR A 4 3.97 16.82 11.21
N CYS A 5 2.69 17.19 11.16
CA CYS A 5 1.68 16.34 10.49
C CYS A 5 1.97 16.22 9.01
N THR A 6 2.41 17.30 8.38
CA THR A 6 2.74 17.28 6.96
C THR A 6 3.92 16.36 6.69
N PHE A 7 4.92 16.40 7.57
CA PHE A 7 6.08 15.55 7.44
C PHE A 7 5.71 14.09 7.54
N GLU A 8 4.86 13.75 8.48
CA GLU A 8 4.38 12.37 8.64
C GLU A 8 3.59 11.92 7.41
N LYS A 9 2.76 12.80 6.88
CA LYS A 9 2.01 12.51 5.67
C LYS A 9 2.92 12.23 4.49
N LEU A 10 3.99 13.01 4.36
CA LEU A 10 4.94 12.82 3.27
C LEU A 10 5.63 11.46 3.37
N LEU A 11 5.99 11.04 4.59
CA LEU A 11 6.60 9.75 4.79
C LEU A 11 5.64 8.62 4.44
N LEU A 12 4.40 8.74 4.90
CA LEU A 12 3.38 7.75 4.59
C LEU A 12 3.10 7.71 3.10
N GLU A 13 3.04 8.87 2.47
CA GLU A 13 2.81 8.94 1.04
C GLU A 13 3.90 8.24 0.24
N LYS A 14 5.13 8.33 0.70
CA LYS A 14 6.24 7.66 0.03
C LYS A 14 6.04 6.16 0.03
N GLU A 15 5.72 5.59 1.19
CA GLU A 15 5.50 4.16 1.30
C GLU A 15 4.23 3.75 0.58
N GLU A 16 3.19 4.57 0.66
CA GLU A 16 1.95 4.32 -0.07
C GLU A 16 2.20 4.28 -1.57
N ARG A 17 2.99 5.20 -2.07
CA ARG A 17 3.33 5.24 -3.49
C ARG A 17 4.12 4.01 -3.91
N LEU A 18 5.04 3.59 -3.06
CA LEU A 18 5.83 2.40 -3.34
C LEU A 18 4.93 1.18 -3.48
N VAL A 19 4.07 0.97 -2.51
CA VAL A 19 3.15 -0.16 -2.53
C VAL A 19 2.17 -0.01 -3.69
N TYR A 20 1.63 1.18 -3.88
CA TYR A 20 0.66 1.44 -4.94
C TYR A 20 1.26 1.16 -6.32
N SER A 21 2.52 1.54 -6.52
CA SER A 21 3.18 1.29 -7.81
C SER A 21 3.44 -0.19 -8.04
N CYS A 22 3.57 -0.96 -6.96
CA CYS A 22 3.75 -2.41 -7.07
C CYS A 22 2.42 -3.11 -7.32
N VAL A 23 1.32 -2.56 -6.81
CA VAL A 23 -0.01 -3.10 -7.09
C VAL A 23 -0.42 -2.69 -8.50
N ASP A 24 -0.75 -3.66 -9.30
CA ASP A 24 -1.09 -3.44 -10.71
C ASP A 24 -2.54 -3.79 -10.95
N LEU A 25 -2.96 -3.73 -12.21
CA LEU A 25 -4.30 -4.15 -12.61
C LEU A 25 -4.47 -5.67 -12.53
N ARG A 26 -3.38 -6.37 -12.34
CA ARG A 26 -3.41 -7.81 -12.09
C ARG A 26 -3.33 -8.07 -10.60
N PRO A 27 -4.09 -9.05 -10.08
CA PRO A 27 -4.03 -9.36 -8.66
C PRO A 27 -2.63 -9.80 -8.23
N LYS A 28 -2.13 -9.21 -7.16
CA LYS A 28 -0.85 -9.58 -6.59
C LYS A 28 -1.06 -10.01 -5.16
N SER A 29 -0.43 -11.11 -4.79
CA SER A 29 -0.52 -11.61 -3.42
C SER A 29 0.34 -10.76 -2.50
N MET A 30 0.04 -10.85 -1.20
CA MET A 30 0.83 -10.16 -0.20
C MET A 30 2.29 -10.58 -0.24
N GLU A 31 2.54 -11.86 -0.53
CA GLU A 31 3.90 -12.37 -0.62
C GLU A 31 4.67 -11.70 -1.76
N GLU A 32 4.03 -11.52 -2.90
CA GLU A 32 4.65 -10.83 -4.01
C GLU A 32 4.96 -9.39 -3.67
N LEU A 33 4.02 -8.72 -3.00
CA LEU A 33 4.22 -7.34 -2.60
C LEU A 33 5.35 -7.21 -1.58
N LEU A 34 5.47 -8.18 -0.67
CA LEU A 34 6.56 -8.18 0.30
C LEU A 34 7.91 -8.27 -0.39
N GLU A 35 8.02 -9.11 -1.41
CA GLU A 35 9.25 -9.24 -2.16
C GLU A 35 9.59 -7.98 -2.94
N GLU A 36 8.59 -7.37 -3.56
CA GLU A 36 8.81 -6.20 -4.40
C GLU A 36 9.07 -4.93 -3.61
N THR A 37 8.42 -4.79 -2.45
CA THR A 37 8.57 -3.59 -1.63
C THR A 37 9.67 -3.70 -0.59
N ASP A 38 10.07 -4.90 -0.27
CA ASP A 38 11.06 -5.17 0.78
C ASP A 38 10.60 -4.66 2.15
N LEU A 39 9.30 -4.56 2.34
CA LEU A 39 8.72 -4.15 3.62
C LEU A 39 8.45 -5.36 4.48
N SER A 40 8.30 -5.13 5.80
CA SER A 40 7.89 -6.20 6.70
C SER A 40 6.38 -6.44 6.57
N VAL A 41 5.94 -7.61 7.05
CA VAL A 41 4.51 -7.95 6.99
C VAL A 41 3.64 -6.90 7.70
N PRO A 42 3.98 -6.48 8.93
CA PRO A 42 3.15 -5.47 9.60
C PRO A 42 3.12 -4.13 8.86
N GLU A 43 4.25 -3.73 8.30
CA GLU A 43 4.31 -2.46 7.55
C GLU A 43 3.45 -2.53 6.30
N LEU A 44 3.60 -3.61 5.54
CA LEU A 44 2.82 -3.77 4.31
C LEU A 44 1.34 -3.85 4.62
N ALA A 45 0.96 -4.62 5.64
CA ALA A 45 -0.44 -4.75 6.02
C ALA A 45 -1.03 -3.39 6.40
N GLN A 46 -0.28 -2.58 7.12
CA GLN A 46 -0.73 -1.25 7.51
C GLN A 46 -0.93 -0.36 6.29
N ILE A 47 0.02 -0.36 5.39
CA ILE A 47 -0.05 0.46 4.18
C ILE A 47 -1.20 0.00 3.29
N LEU A 48 -1.35 -1.30 3.10
CA LEU A 48 -2.47 -1.83 2.32
C LEU A 48 -3.80 -1.45 2.94
N GLY A 49 -3.89 -1.49 4.26
CA GLY A 49 -5.10 -1.06 4.95
C GLY A 49 -5.43 0.40 4.66
N ILE A 50 -4.42 1.25 4.64
CA ILE A 50 -4.60 2.67 4.33
C ILE A 50 -5.07 2.84 2.88
N LEU A 51 -4.43 2.15 1.96
CA LEU A 51 -4.79 2.24 0.54
C LEU A 51 -6.19 1.70 0.28
N LEU A 52 -6.57 0.63 0.97
CA LEU A 52 -7.93 0.11 0.87
C LEU A 52 -8.94 1.13 1.38
N LYS A 53 -8.63 1.76 2.49
CA LYS A 53 -9.49 2.77 3.08
C LYS A 53 -9.65 3.97 2.17
N LYS A 54 -8.57 4.39 1.52
CA LYS A 54 -8.62 5.52 0.60
C LYS A 54 -9.24 5.17 -0.74
N GLY A 55 -9.39 3.88 -1.03
CA GLY A 55 -10.01 3.43 -2.26
C GLY A 55 -9.07 3.35 -3.46
N PHE A 56 -7.76 3.35 -3.22
CA PHE A 56 -6.79 3.24 -4.31
C PHE A 56 -6.56 1.81 -4.74
N VAL A 57 -6.74 0.86 -3.83
CA VAL A 57 -6.63 -0.56 -4.16
C VAL A 57 -7.82 -1.30 -3.57
N THR A 58 -8.05 -2.50 -4.07
CA THR A 58 -9.11 -3.35 -3.56
C THR A 58 -8.61 -4.79 -3.51
N GLU A 59 -9.21 -5.58 -2.64
CA GLU A 59 -8.87 -6.98 -2.52
C GLU A 59 -9.70 -7.77 -3.53
N ALA A 60 -9.05 -8.28 -4.57
CA ALA A 60 -9.73 -9.02 -5.62
C ALA A 60 -10.02 -10.45 -5.19
N PHE A 61 -9.03 -11.08 -4.55
CA PHE A 61 -9.15 -12.41 -3.99
C PHE A 61 -8.54 -12.39 -2.61
N LYS A 62 -8.73 -13.45 -1.85
CA LYS A 62 -8.16 -13.53 -0.52
C LYS A 62 -6.65 -13.33 -0.58
N ASN A 63 -6.17 -12.31 0.10
CA ASN A 63 -4.75 -11.92 0.17
C ASN A 63 -4.17 -11.48 -1.17
N CYS A 64 -5.01 -11.14 -2.14
CA CYS A 64 -4.57 -10.63 -3.43
C CYS A 64 -5.18 -9.26 -3.67
N TYR A 65 -4.36 -8.32 -4.08
CA TYR A 65 -4.77 -6.93 -4.21
C TYR A 65 -4.58 -6.43 -5.63
N ILE A 66 -5.46 -5.56 -6.03
CA ILE A 66 -5.48 -5.03 -7.39
C ILE A 66 -5.70 -3.52 -7.30
N ARG A 67 -5.09 -2.80 -8.24
CA ARG A 67 -5.27 -1.36 -8.29
C ARG A 67 -6.69 -1.04 -8.72
N ARG A 68 -7.30 -0.13 -8.00
CA ARG A 68 -8.65 0.33 -8.31
C ARG A 68 -8.56 1.54 -9.21
N ILE A 69 -9.30 1.50 -10.31
CA ILE A 69 -9.33 2.60 -11.27
C ILE A 69 -10.48 3.54 -10.97
#